data_4b90aba0224046a4c84fa6d8622d338f
#
_entry.id   4b90aba0224046a4c84fa6d8622d338f
#
_cell.length_a   1.000
_cell.length_b   1.000
_cell.length_c   1.000
_cell.angle_alpha   90.00
_cell.angle_beta   90.00
_cell.angle_gamma   90.00
#
_symmetry.space_group_name_H-M   'P 1'
#
loop_
_entity.id
_entity.type
_entity.pdbx_description
1 polymer ?
#
loop_
_entity_poly.entity_id
_entity_poly.type
_entity_poly.pdbx_seq_one_letter_code
_entity_poly.pdbx_strand_id
1 'polypeptide(L)'
;MSRTASRRTVWGLAVVACFVLTACGPQGLGPWQEEVQLSDGRVILVERFEDSTLRKPIGDAGGAFLNNTTLKVVAPADLATTLPELTTRYRPLIVDFDPMLGTWFVIAFDERACQDRIKKRERGEMDRTGLINLRPNFEYRLQQSTWVEVPMAPDRIGLPVNLLIQRITVEERMQQRQPVSLEEKRRLDSHAGLPKEYRKVVASVGCG
;
A
#
# COMPACT_ATOMS: atom_id res chain seq x y z
N MET A 1 29.50 77.13 18.32
CA MET A 1 28.34 76.46 18.98
C MET A 1 27.54 75.75 17.92
N SER A 2 27.75 74.47 17.73
CA SER A 2 27.12 73.69 16.70
C SER A 2 26.36 72.51 17.37
N ARG A 3 25.04 72.48 17.22
CA ARG A 3 24.19 71.42 17.77
C ARG A 3 23.96 70.35 16.73
N THR A 4 24.51 69.16 16.97
CA THR A 4 24.26 67.98 16.20
C THR A 4 22.99 67.27 16.65
N ALA A 5 22.01 67.18 15.76
CA ALA A 5 20.76 66.46 15.97
C ALA A 5 20.95 64.95 15.64
N SER A 6 20.75 64.11 16.64
CA SER A 6 20.77 62.67 16.52
C SER A 6 19.41 62.20 15.94
N ARG A 7 19.44 61.60 14.74
CA ARG A 7 18.31 60.88 14.14
C ARG A 7 18.28 59.43 14.68
N ARG A 8 17.30 59.16 15.50
CA ARG A 8 16.93 57.74 15.89
C ARG A 8 16.15 57.09 14.77
N THR A 9 16.78 56.12 14.12
CA THR A 9 16.13 55.28 13.15
C THR A 9 15.37 54.16 13.90
N VAL A 10 14.05 54.19 13.83
CA VAL A 10 13.17 53.15 14.38
C VAL A 10 13.10 52.04 13.34
N TRP A 11 13.71 50.90 13.62
CA TRP A 11 13.56 49.69 12.82
C TRP A 11 12.24 49.01 13.23
N GLY A 12 11.25 49.11 12.34
CA GLY A 12 10.00 48.34 12.48
C GLY A 12 10.27 46.86 12.16
N LEU A 13 10.14 46.02 13.16
CA LEU A 13 10.09 44.56 12.99
C LEU A 13 8.74 44.20 12.35
N ALA A 14 8.76 43.93 11.04
CA ALA A 14 7.66 43.27 10.36
C ALA A 14 7.66 41.80 10.71
N VAL A 15 6.79 41.38 11.63
CA VAL A 15 6.50 39.99 11.91
C VAL A 15 5.65 39.43 10.77
N VAL A 16 6.28 38.74 9.83
CA VAL A 16 5.55 37.98 8.82
C VAL A 16 5.03 36.71 9.49
N ALA A 17 3.75 36.75 9.87
CA ALA A 17 3.02 35.56 10.30
C ALA A 17 2.80 34.66 9.09
N CYS A 18 3.66 33.66 8.88
CA CYS A 18 3.40 32.58 7.96
C CYS A 18 2.23 31.75 8.50
N PHE A 19 1.02 32.04 8.03
CA PHE A 19 -0.11 31.11 8.14
C PHE A 19 0.21 29.89 7.29
N VAL A 20 0.72 28.83 7.92
CA VAL A 20 0.75 27.49 7.34
C VAL A 20 -0.71 27.04 7.23
N LEU A 21 -1.33 27.30 6.09
CA LEU A 21 -2.58 26.63 5.70
C LEU A 21 -2.26 25.15 5.57
N THR A 22 -2.45 24.40 6.64
CA THR A 22 -2.56 22.95 6.57
C THR A 22 -3.78 22.64 5.73
N ALA A 23 -3.56 22.49 4.42
CA ALA A 23 -4.56 21.94 3.54
C ALA A 23 -4.93 20.56 4.10
N CYS A 24 -6.18 20.39 4.56
CA CYS A 24 -6.79 19.08 4.76
C CYS A 24 -6.93 18.43 3.37
N GLY A 25 -5.80 17.95 2.83
CA GLY A 25 -5.80 17.05 1.71
C GLY A 25 -6.36 15.69 2.11
N PRO A 26 -6.76 14.82 1.17
CA PRO A 26 -7.20 13.48 1.48
C PRO A 26 -6.13 12.83 2.37
N GLN A 27 -6.55 12.31 3.53
CA GLN A 27 -5.65 11.68 4.49
C GLN A 27 -5.16 10.35 3.91
N GLY A 28 -4.29 10.43 2.92
CA GLY A 28 -3.48 9.30 2.49
C GLY A 28 -2.57 8.94 3.67
N LEU A 29 -2.57 7.67 4.03
CA LEU A 29 -1.60 7.18 4.99
C LEU A 29 -0.22 7.40 4.39
N GLY A 30 0.68 8.15 5.05
CA GLY A 30 2.03 8.41 4.54
C GLY A 30 2.79 7.13 4.18
N PRO A 31 3.88 7.22 3.40
CA PRO A 31 4.67 6.06 3.04
C PRO A 31 5.26 5.40 4.29
N TRP A 32 5.41 4.07 4.26
CA TRP A 32 6.10 3.30 5.28
C TRP A 32 7.07 2.33 4.63
N GLN A 33 8.05 1.89 5.39
CA GLN A 33 9.01 0.89 4.96
C GLN A 33 8.83 -0.39 5.76
N GLU A 34 9.01 -1.52 5.11
CA GLU A 34 8.93 -2.85 5.72
C GLU A 34 9.98 -3.80 5.17
N GLU A 35 10.50 -4.68 6.03
CA GLU A 35 11.34 -5.79 5.63
C GLU A 35 10.50 -6.87 4.98
N VAL A 36 10.98 -7.43 3.87
CA VAL A 36 10.33 -8.52 3.15
C VAL A 36 11.32 -9.65 2.95
N GLN A 37 10.95 -10.83 3.45
CA GLN A 37 11.71 -12.04 3.20
C GLN A 37 11.24 -12.68 1.89
N LEU A 38 12.18 -12.88 0.96
CA LEU A 38 11.94 -13.56 -0.31
C LEU A 38 11.96 -15.09 -0.11
N SER A 39 11.45 -15.82 -1.10
CA SER A 39 11.44 -17.30 -1.09
C SER A 39 12.83 -17.92 -1.05
N ASP A 40 13.85 -17.23 -1.55
CA ASP A 40 15.25 -17.66 -1.50
C ASP A 40 15.97 -17.31 -0.17
N GLY A 41 15.25 -16.73 0.79
CA GLY A 41 15.74 -16.36 2.12
C GLY A 41 16.37 -14.96 2.21
N ARG A 42 16.61 -14.28 1.10
CA ARG A 42 17.06 -12.89 1.13
C ARG A 42 16.03 -11.99 1.79
N VAL A 43 16.49 -10.93 2.44
CA VAL A 43 15.64 -9.89 2.99
C VAL A 43 15.88 -8.60 2.21
N ILE A 44 14.81 -8.01 1.73
CA ILE A 44 14.81 -6.72 1.06
C ILE A 44 14.02 -5.70 1.89
N LEU A 45 14.27 -4.42 1.67
CA LEU A 45 13.46 -3.33 2.23
C LEU A 45 12.59 -2.75 1.13
N VAL A 46 11.30 -2.67 1.38
CA VAL A 46 10.35 -2.05 0.47
C VAL A 46 9.70 -0.84 1.11
N GLU A 47 9.43 0.18 0.31
CA GLU A 47 8.60 1.31 0.66
C GLU A 47 7.23 1.14 0.01
N ARG A 48 6.18 1.36 0.80
CA ARG A 48 4.80 1.31 0.31
C ARG A 48 4.09 2.61 0.64
N PHE A 49 3.21 2.98 -0.27
CA PHE A 49 2.26 4.07 -0.05
C PHE A 49 0.87 3.60 -0.49
N GLU A 50 -0.14 3.85 0.33
CA GLU A 50 -1.54 3.57 0.01
C GLU A 50 -2.31 4.89 -0.03
N ASP A 51 -2.83 5.22 -1.21
CA ASP A 51 -3.83 6.27 -1.36
C ASP A 51 -5.20 5.66 -1.11
N SER A 52 -5.87 6.12 -0.06
CA SER A 52 -7.20 5.65 0.29
C SER A 52 -8.15 6.82 0.51
N THR A 53 -9.35 6.71 -0.05
CA THR A 53 -10.43 7.66 0.21
C THR A 53 -11.35 7.11 1.29
N LEU A 54 -11.54 7.90 2.34
CA LEU A 54 -12.61 7.66 3.32
C LEU A 54 -13.94 8.03 2.64
N ARG A 55 -14.73 7.03 2.26
CA ARG A 55 -16.14 7.26 1.97
C ARG A 55 -16.93 6.99 3.24
N LYS A 56 -17.60 8.02 3.75
CA LYS A 56 -18.70 7.86 4.71
C LYS A 56 -19.99 7.78 3.89
N PRO A 57 -20.53 6.60 3.59
CA PRO A 57 -21.92 6.52 3.17
C PRO A 57 -22.77 6.91 4.39
N ILE A 58 -23.80 7.71 4.16
CA ILE A 58 -24.79 8.06 5.18
C ILE A 58 -25.45 6.74 5.60
N GLY A 59 -25.20 6.29 6.85
CA GLY A 59 -25.87 5.15 7.46
C GLY A 59 -25.07 3.84 7.58
N ASP A 60 -23.83 3.73 7.08
CA ASP A 60 -23.03 2.52 7.19
C ASP A 60 -21.71 2.76 7.92
N ALA A 61 -21.16 1.68 8.50
CA ALA A 61 -19.81 1.68 9.06
C ALA A 61 -18.82 2.10 7.97
N GLY A 62 -18.31 3.33 8.06
CA GLY A 62 -17.45 3.94 7.04
C GLY A 62 -16.22 3.08 6.76
N GLY A 63 -16.01 2.67 5.51
CA GLY A 63 -14.83 1.97 5.04
C GLY A 63 -13.90 2.90 4.28
N ALA A 64 -12.59 2.71 4.44
CA ALA A 64 -11.60 3.32 3.56
C ALA A 64 -11.41 2.42 2.34
N PHE A 65 -11.53 2.98 1.14
CA PHE A 65 -11.28 2.26 -0.11
C PHE A 65 -9.88 2.63 -0.61
N LEU A 66 -9.11 1.59 -0.92
CA LEU A 66 -7.83 1.74 -1.58
C LEU A 66 -8.05 2.26 -3.01
N ASN A 67 -7.42 3.38 -3.36
CA ASN A 67 -7.44 3.90 -4.73
C ASN A 67 -6.23 3.37 -5.50
N ASN A 68 -5.05 3.61 -4.96
CA ASN A 68 -3.79 3.16 -5.52
C ASN A 68 -2.84 2.75 -4.40
N THR A 69 -1.98 1.79 -4.72
CA THR A 69 -0.83 1.43 -3.89
C THR A 69 0.43 1.59 -4.74
N THR A 70 1.48 2.18 -4.18
CA THR A 70 2.81 2.09 -4.75
C THR A 70 3.66 1.13 -3.93
N LEU A 71 4.52 0.39 -4.61
CA LEU A 71 5.51 -0.54 -4.04
C LEU A 71 6.86 -0.27 -4.69
N LYS A 72 7.86 0.07 -3.89
CA LYS A 72 9.21 0.37 -4.35
C LYS A 72 10.23 -0.38 -3.50
N VAL A 73 11.16 -1.08 -4.12
CA VAL A 73 12.32 -1.64 -3.41
C VAL A 73 13.30 -0.51 -3.13
N VAL A 74 13.74 -0.37 -1.86
CA VAL A 74 14.66 0.69 -1.43
C VAL A 74 16.00 0.15 -0.95
N ALA A 75 16.06 -1.15 -0.61
CA ALA A 75 17.33 -1.83 -0.30
C ALA A 75 17.22 -3.32 -0.64
N PRO A 76 18.34 -3.97 -1.02
CA PRO A 76 19.66 -3.38 -1.24
C PRO A 76 19.71 -2.45 -2.46
N ALA A 77 20.75 -1.62 -2.55
CA ALA A 77 20.86 -0.53 -3.53
C ALA A 77 20.86 -0.98 -4.99
N ASP A 78 21.43 -2.13 -5.29
CA ASP A 78 21.43 -2.74 -6.62
C ASP A 78 20.01 -3.09 -7.10
N LEU A 79 19.18 -3.65 -6.24
CA LEU A 79 17.77 -3.91 -6.54
C LEU A 79 16.96 -2.62 -6.62
N ALA A 80 17.21 -1.66 -5.73
CA ALA A 80 16.53 -0.37 -5.73
C ALA A 80 16.73 0.42 -7.04
N THR A 81 17.87 0.24 -7.71
CA THR A 81 18.16 0.88 -8.99
C THR A 81 17.65 0.13 -10.21
N THR A 82 17.41 -1.19 -10.08
CA THR A 82 17.01 -2.04 -11.21
C THR A 82 15.50 -2.33 -11.25
N LEU A 83 14.84 -2.30 -10.08
CA LEU A 83 13.40 -2.56 -9.99
C LEU A 83 12.63 -1.24 -10.02
N PRO A 84 11.79 -1.03 -11.06
CA PRO A 84 10.93 0.15 -11.11
C PRO A 84 9.86 0.09 -10.02
N GLU A 85 9.35 1.24 -9.64
CA GLU A 85 8.18 1.34 -8.77
C GLU A 85 6.95 0.72 -9.45
N LEU A 86 6.21 -0.11 -8.72
CA LEU A 86 4.91 -0.61 -9.13
C LEU A 86 3.82 0.31 -8.57
N THR A 87 2.97 0.83 -9.45
CA THR A 87 1.71 1.47 -9.07
C THR A 87 0.54 0.59 -9.50
N THR A 88 -0.34 0.23 -8.56
CA THR A 88 -1.51 -0.60 -8.81
C THR A 88 -2.70 -0.16 -7.96
N ARG A 89 -3.92 -0.41 -8.45
CA ARG A 89 -5.16 -0.22 -7.68
C ARG A 89 -5.47 -1.37 -6.72
N TYR A 90 -4.67 -2.42 -6.77
CA TYR A 90 -4.84 -3.61 -5.94
C TYR A 90 -3.86 -3.58 -4.77
N ARG A 91 -4.16 -4.35 -3.72
CA ARG A 91 -3.27 -4.47 -2.56
C ARG A 91 -2.17 -5.51 -2.85
N PRO A 92 -0.90 -5.12 -2.90
CA PRO A 92 0.19 -6.07 -3.02
C PRO A 92 0.25 -7.00 -1.79
N LEU A 93 0.35 -8.30 -2.05
CA LEU A 93 0.46 -9.38 -1.05
C LEU A 93 1.85 -9.98 -1.01
N ILE A 94 2.46 -10.14 -2.19
CA ILE A 94 3.76 -10.78 -2.37
C ILE A 94 4.59 -9.93 -3.33
N VAL A 95 5.87 -9.78 -3.02
CA VAL A 95 6.92 -9.42 -3.98
C VAL A 95 8.01 -10.48 -3.86
N ASP A 96 8.39 -11.10 -4.99
CA ASP A 96 9.40 -12.15 -4.98
C ASP A 96 10.09 -12.28 -6.35
N PHE A 97 11.17 -13.05 -6.37
CA PHE A 97 11.90 -13.41 -7.59
C PHE A 97 11.59 -14.84 -7.99
N ASP A 98 11.23 -15.05 -9.25
CA ASP A 98 11.01 -16.35 -9.82
C ASP A 98 12.31 -16.87 -10.48
N PRO A 99 13.03 -17.82 -9.89
CA PRO A 99 14.29 -18.31 -10.43
C PRO A 99 14.10 -19.12 -11.72
N MET A 100 12.93 -19.71 -11.94
CA MET A 100 12.64 -20.49 -13.15
C MET A 100 12.43 -19.58 -14.35
N LEU A 101 11.80 -18.45 -14.15
CA LEU A 101 11.55 -17.46 -15.19
C LEU A 101 12.63 -16.36 -15.25
N GLY A 102 13.51 -16.31 -14.24
CA GLY A 102 14.54 -15.28 -14.14
C GLY A 102 13.98 -13.86 -13.99
N THR A 103 12.81 -13.71 -13.38
CA THR A 103 12.12 -12.41 -13.30
C THR A 103 11.45 -12.16 -11.95
N TRP A 104 11.25 -10.89 -11.64
CA TRP A 104 10.49 -10.47 -10.46
C TRP A 104 8.99 -10.53 -10.73
N PHE A 105 8.23 -10.85 -9.69
CA PHE A 105 6.77 -10.79 -9.74
C PHE A 105 6.19 -10.18 -8.47
N VAL A 106 4.99 -9.63 -8.60
CA VAL A 106 4.16 -9.14 -7.51
C VAL A 106 2.78 -9.78 -7.66
N ILE A 107 2.26 -10.34 -6.57
CA ILE A 107 0.85 -10.75 -6.49
C ILE A 107 0.10 -9.68 -5.73
N ALA A 108 -1.00 -9.22 -6.29
CA ALA A 108 -1.87 -8.23 -5.68
C ALA A 108 -3.32 -8.73 -5.61
N PHE A 109 -4.05 -8.26 -4.61
CA PHE A 109 -5.42 -8.67 -4.29
C PHE A 109 -6.40 -7.53 -4.51
N ASP A 110 -7.49 -7.81 -5.21
CA ASP A 110 -8.60 -6.88 -5.40
C ASP A 110 -9.58 -6.94 -4.22
N GLU A 111 -9.42 -6.04 -3.27
CA GLU A 111 -10.31 -5.93 -2.11
C GLU A 111 -11.76 -5.56 -2.48
N ARG A 112 -11.98 -4.99 -3.66
CA ARG A 112 -13.30 -4.54 -4.11
C ARG A 112 -14.06 -5.62 -4.87
N ALA A 113 -13.36 -6.64 -5.33
CA ALA A 113 -13.96 -7.65 -6.23
C ALA A 113 -15.24 -8.26 -5.67
N CYS A 114 -15.26 -8.59 -4.38
CA CYS A 114 -16.47 -9.12 -3.72
C CYS A 114 -17.56 -8.06 -3.59
N GLN A 115 -17.22 -6.85 -3.17
CA GLN A 115 -18.21 -5.77 -3.00
C GLN A 115 -18.88 -5.39 -4.32
N ASP A 116 -18.10 -5.27 -5.39
CA ASP A 116 -18.63 -4.94 -6.71
C ASP A 116 -19.55 -6.04 -7.23
N ARG A 117 -19.23 -7.30 -6.95
CA ARG A 117 -20.07 -8.44 -7.31
C ARG A 117 -21.37 -8.49 -6.50
N ILE A 118 -21.31 -8.26 -5.19
CA ILE A 118 -22.49 -8.17 -4.33
C ILE A 118 -23.45 -7.08 -4.83
N LYS A 119 -22.93 -5.88 -5.11
CA LYS A 119 -23.71 -4.77 -5.65
C LYS A 119 -24.35 -5.08 -7.01
N LYS A 120 -23.63 -5.78 -7.90
CA LYS A 120 -24.19 -6.23 -9.17
C LYS A 120 -25.34 -7.22 -8.98
N ARG A 121 -25.20 -8.15 -8.01
CA ARG A 121 -26.29 -9.08 -7.65
C ARG A 121 -27.51 -8.34 -7.11
N GLU A 122 -27.31 -7.37 -6.21
CA GLU A 122 -28.41 -6.57 -5.64
C GLU A 122 -29.19 -5.79 -6.71
N ARG A 123 -28.50 -5.39 -7.79
CA ARG A 123 -29.12 -4.74 -8.95
C ARG A 123 -29.72 -5.71 -9.96
N GLY A 124 -29.67 -7.01 -9.70
CA GLY A 124 -30.16 -8.03 -10.63
C GLY A 124 -29.30 -8.24 -11.88
N GLU A 125 -28.09 -7.70 -11.90
CA GLU A 125 -27.15 -7.80 -13.03
C GLU A 125 -26.35 -9.12 -13.02
N MET A 126 -26.49 -9.94 -11.97
CA MET A 126 -25.72 -11.17 -11.79
C MET A 126 -26.50 -12.16 -10.94
N ASP A 127 -26.43 -13.42 -11.32
CA ASP A 127 -26.98 -14.53 -10.52
C ASP A 127 -26.02 -14.90 -9.34
N ARG A 128 -26.49 -15.85 -8.49
CA ARG A 128 -25.69 -16.30 -7.34
C ARG A 128 -24.42 -17.05 -7.73
N THR A 129 -24.38 -17.65 -8.91
CA THR A 129 -23.23 -18.45 -9.37
C THR A 129 -22.02 -17.55 -9.67
N GLY A 130 -22.25 -16.29 -10.08
CA GLY A 130 -21.23 -15.31 -10.31
C GLY A 130 -20.47 -14.85 -9.05
N LEU A 131 -20.95 -15.18 -7.85
CA LEU A 131 -20.26 -14.90 -6.57
C LEU A 131 -19.31 -16.01 -6.16
N ILE A 132 -19.41 -17.18 -6.78
CA ILE A 132 -18.59 -18.35 -6.52
C ILE A 132 -17.41 -18.32 -7.50
N ASN A 133 -16.22 -18.63 -7.02
CA ASN A 133 -14.99 -18.69 -7.84
C ASN A 133 -14.51 -17.33 -8.41
N LEU A 134 -14.71 -16.25 -7.67
CA LEU A 134 -14.04 -15.00 -8.00
C LEU A 134 -12.52 -15.17 -7.89
N ARG A 135 -11.80 -14.78 -8.94
CA ARG A 135 -10.32 -14.73 -8.92
C ARG A 135 -9.88 -13.33 -8.52
N PRO A 136 -9.55 -13.11 -7.25
CA PRO A 136 -9.27 -11.76 -6.76
C PRO A 136 -7.80 -11.37 -6.91
N ASN A 137 -6.94 -12.30 -7.30
CA ASN A 137 -5.51 -12.07 -7.36
C ASN A 137 -5.07 -11.79 -8.79
N PHE A 138 -4.16 -10.83 -8.91
CA PHE A 138 -3.50 -10.39 -10.14
C PHE A 138 -2.00 -10.58 -9.99
N GLU A 139 -1.33 -11.00 -11.04
CA GLU A 139 0.13 -11.10 -11.09
C GLU A 139 0.69 -10.00 -11.96
N TYR A 140 1.69 -9.31 -11.46
CA TYR A 140 2.54 -8.40 -12.23
C TYR A 140 3.89 -9.03 -12.39
N ARG A 141 4.44 -9.05 -13.59
CA ARG A 141 5.81 -9.50 -13.89
C ARG A 141 6.65 -8.37 -14.43
N LEU A 142 7.89 -8.34 -14.02
CA LEU A 142 8.85 -7.40 -14.58
C LEU A 142 9.25 -7.87 -15.99
N GLN A 143 8.96 -7.04 -16.99
CA GLN A 143 9.34 -7.28 -18.38
C GLN A 143 9.99 -6.02 -18.92
N GLN A 144 11.24 -6.11 -19.38
CA GLN A 144 11.98 -4.97 -19.97
C GLN A 144 11.90 -3.69 -19.09
N SER A 145 12.14 -3.83 -17.79
CA SER A 145 12.08 -2.72 -16.80
C SER A 145 10.69 -2.10 -16.61
N THR A 146 9.62 -2.81 -16.91
CA THR A 146 8.23 -2.38 -16.69
C THR A 146 7.42 -3.49 -16.05
N TRP A 147 6.55 -3.15 -15.11
CA TRP A 147 5.59 -4.09 -14.54
C TRP A 147 4.42 -4.29 -15.50
N VAL A 148 4.18 -5.53 -15.88
CA VAL A 148 3.09 -5.93 -16.77
C VAL A 148 2.15 -6.86 -16.04
N GLU A 149 0.85 -6.54 -16.05
CA GLU A 149 -0.18 -7.44 -15.52
C GLU A 149 -0.32 -8.66 -16.44
N VAL A 150 -0.24 -9.85 -15.85
CA VAL A 150 -0.32 -11.13 -16.57
C VAL A 150 -1.31 -12.06 -15.86
N PRO A 151 -1.84 -13.08 -16.52
CA PRO A 151 -2.60 -14.14 -15.85
C PRO A 151 -1.75 -14.76 -14.74
N MET A 152 -2.33 -14.88 -13.53
CA MET A 152 -1.64 -15.49 -12.40
C MET A 152 -1.29 -16.94 -12.69
N ALA A 153 -0.02 -17.31 -12.50
CA ALA A 153 0.46 -18.66 -12.71
C ALA A 153 -0.12 -19.60 -11.63
N PRO A 154 -0.47 -20.87 -11.98
CA PRO A 154 -1.07 -21.81 -11.04
C PRO A 154 -0.20 -22.14 -9.82
N ASP A 155 1.10 -22.13 -9.97
CA ASP A 155 2.10 -22.38 -8.93
C ASP A 155 2.19 -21.25 -7.88
N ARG A 156 1.56 -20.11 -8.13
CA ARG A 156 1.44 -19.03 -7.16
C ARG A 156 0.39 -19.32 -6.08
N ILE A 157 -0.54 -20.25 -6.36
CA ILE A 157 -1.59 -20.61 -5.39
C ILE A 157 -0.96 -21.29 -4.19
N GLY A 158 -1.28 -20.80 -3.00
CA GLY A 158 -0.76 -21.33 -1.74
C GLY A 158 0.53 -20.67 -1.26
N LEU A 159 1.17 -19.82 -2.07
CA LEU A 159 2.32 -19.05 -1.60
C LEU A 159 1.96 -18.21 -0.38
N PRO A 160 2.82 -18.17 0.64
CA PRO A 160 2.61 -17.33 1.81
C PRO A 160 2.76 -15.86 1.44
N VAL A 161 1.94 -15.03 2.03
CA VAL A 161 2.04 -13.57 1.89
C VAL A 161 3.28 -13.09 2.63
N ASN A 162 4.07 -12.22 2.00
CA ASN A 162 5.30 -11.67 2.58
C ASN A 162 5.28 -10.15 2.77
N LEU A 163 4.24 -9.46 2.29
CA LEU A 163 3.99 -8.05 2.56
C LEU A 163 3.02 -7.87 3.74
N LEU A 164 3.15 -6.78 4.47
CA LEU A 164 2.27 -6.48 5.59
C LEU A 164 0.84 -6.25 5.09
N ILE A 165 -0.11 -6.97 5.69
CA ILE A 165 -1.53 -6.90 5.33
C ILE A 165 -2.28 -5.92 6.20
N GLN A 166 -1.96 -5.90 7.50
CA GLN A 166 -2.62 -5.00 8.42
C GLN A 166 -2.32 -3.55 8.07
N ARG A 167 -3.36 -2.73 8.06
CA ARG A 167 -3.18 -1.28 7.96
C ARG A 167 -2.58 -0.79 9.27
N ILE A 168 -1.37 -0.25 9.19
CA ILE A 168 -0.78 0.49 10.30
C ILE A 168 -1.52 1.83 10.38
N THR A 169 -2.02 2.20 11.55
CA THR A 169 -2.69 3.50 11.74
C THR A 169 -1.72 4.66 11.50
N VAL A 170 -2.26 5.85 11.21
CA VAL A 170 -1.44 7.06 11.00
C VAL A 170 -0.59 7.34 12.23
N GLU A 171 -1.18 7.19 13.42
CA GLU A 171 -0.48 7.42 14.70
C GLU A 171 0.65 6.43 14.91
N GLU A 172 0.43 5.14 14.65
CA GLU A 172 1.47 4.11 14.73
C GLU A 172 2.61 4.40 13.74
N ARG A 173 2.30 4.87 12.52
CA ARG A 173 3.32 5.23 11.51
C ARG A 173 4.11 6.47 11.89
N MET A 174 3.47 7.50 12.41
CA MET A 174 4.15 8.71 12.87
C MET A 174 5.08 8.44 14.05
N GLN A 175 4.81 7.41 14.84
CA GLN A 175 5.65 6.94 15.94
C GLN A 175 6.77 5.99 15.47
N GLN A 176 6.56 5.26 14.38
CA GLN A 176 7.56 4.35 13.81
C GLN A 176 8.57 5.15 12.97
N ARG A 177 9.74 5.45 13.56
CA ARG A 177 10.89 6.03 12.86
C ARG A 177 11.73 4.98 12.12
N GLN A 178 11.39 3.70 12.22
CA GLN A 178 12.14 2.57 11.67
C GLN A 178 11.25 1.72 10.76
N PRO A 179 11.83 1.00 9.81
CA PRO A 179 11.10 0.03 9.00
C PRO A 179 10.40 -1.01 9.88
N VAL A 180 9.24 -1.49 9.44
CA VAL A 180 8.56 -2.62 10.06
C VAL A 180 9.39 -3.88 9.85
N SER A 181 9.99 -4.41 10.91
CA SER A 181 10.81 -5.62 10.84
C SER A 181 9.99 -6.88 10.58
N LEU A 182 10.64 -7.95 10.14
CA LEU A 182 9.99 -9.27 9.97
C LEU A 182 9.32 -9.76 11.26
N GLU A 183 9.94 -9.51 12.41
CA GLU A 183 9.38 -9.86 13.72
C GLU A 183 8.11 -9.06 14.02
N GLU A 184 8.16 -7.76 13.82
CA GLU A 184 7.02 -6.88 14.01
C GLU A 184 5.86 -7.23 13.09
N LYS A 185 6.12 -7.56 11.82
CA LYS A 185 5.10 -8.06 10.89
C LYS A 185 4.41 -9.31 11.40
N ARG A 186 5.17 -10.30 11.89
CA ARG A 186 4.58 -11.52 12.46
C ARG A 186 3.67 -11.20 13.64
N ARG A 187 4.09 -10.26 14.50
CA ARG A 187 3.30 -9.81 15.63
C ARG A 187 2.00 -9.12 15.18
N LEU A 188 2.08 -8.18 14.26
CA LEU A 188 0.94 -7.44 13.74
C LEU A 188 -0.06 -8.38 13.06
N ASP A 189 0.39 -9.24 12.16
CA ASP A 189 -0.48 -10.15 11.40
C ASP A 189 -1.09 -11.26 12.29
N SER A 190 -0.41 -11.66 13.39
CA SER A 190 -0.95 -12.65 14.32
C SER A 190 -2.16 -12.13 15.11
N HIS A 191 -2.19 -10.85 15.46
CA HIS A 191 -3.26 -10.22 16.21
C HIS A 191 -4.49 -9.84 15.36
N ALA A 192 -4.31 -9.73 14.05
CA ALA A 192 -5.33 -9.19 13.17
C ALA A 192 -6.51 -10.12 12.88
N GLY A 193 -6.46 -11.40 13.29
CA GLY A 193 -7.52 -12.37 12.95
C GLY A 193 -7.77 -12.49 11.44
N LEU A 194 -6.74 -12.27 10.62
CA LEU A 194 -6.82 -12.13 9.17
C LEU A 194 -7.46 -13.37 8.52
N PRO A 195 -8.39 -13.18 7.56
CA PRO A 195 -8.91 -14.23 6.71
C PRO A 195 -7.81 -14.99 5.95
N LYS A 196 -8.10 -16.22 5.53
CA LYS A 196 -7.10 -17.09 4.87
C LYS A 196 -6.50 -16.47 3.61
N GLU A 197 -7.28 -15.72 2.85
CA GLU A 197 -6.90 -15.02 1.63
C GLU A 197 -5.84 -13.93 1.83
N TYR A 198 -5.67 -13.48 3.07
CA TYR A 198 -4.61 -12.55 3.45
C TYR A 198 -3.37 -13.22 4.05
N ARG A 199 -3.39 -14.54 4.21
CA ARG A 199 -2.24 -15.30 4.71
C ARG A 199 -1.50 -16.02 3.60
N LYS A 200 -2.21 -16.37 2.53
CA LYS A 200 -1.68 -17.04 1.34
C LYS A 200 -2.51 -16.71 0.11
N VAL A 201 -1.86 -16.80 -1.04
CA VAL A 201 -2.54 -16.64 -2.33
C VAL A 201 -3.58 -17.73 -2.50
N VAL A 202 -4.81 -17.36 -2.80
CA VAL A 202 -5.93 -18.28 -3.03
C VAL A 202 -6.35 -18.29 -4.50
N ALA A 203 -6.83 -19.41 -5.00
CA ALA A 203 -7.30 -19.52 -6.39
C ALA A 203 -8.59 -18.73 -6.61
N SER A 204 -9.44 -18.71 -5.59
CA SER A 204 -10.74 -18.00 -5.63
C SER A 204 -11.21 -17.69 -4.21
N VAL A 205 -12.08 -16.70 -4.11
CA VAL A 205 -12.81 -16.36 -2.88
C VAL A 205 -14.30 -16.49 -3.13
N GLY A 206 -15.03 -16.93 -2.11
CA GLY A 206 -16.49 -16.87 -2.09
C GLY A 206 -16.89 -15.51 -1.54
N CYS A 207 -17.72 -14.79 -2.26
CA CYS A 207 -18.36 -13.58 -1.77
C CYS A 207 -19.71 -13.96 -1.18
N GLY A 208 -19.74 -14.27 0.12
CA GLY A 208 -20.94 -14.69 0.84
C GLY A 208 -21.90 -13.55 1.11
#